data_a3c0276769ab4ba59d68e6048b674c71
#
_entry.id   a3c0276769ab4ba59d68e6048b674c71
#
_cell.length_a   1.000
_cell.length_b   1.000
_cell.length_c   1.000
_cell.angle_alpha   90.00
_cell.angle_beta   90.00
_cell.angle_gamma   90.00
#
_symmetry.space_group_name_H-M   'P 1'
#
loop_
_entity.id
_entity.type
_entity.pdbx_description
1 polymer ?
#
loop_
_entity_poly.entity_id
_entity_poly.type
_entity_poly.pdbx_seq_one_letter_code
_entity_poly.pdbx_strand_id
1 'polypeptide(L)'
;MTGPTARPAPSAGTTAQPAAPPVPAWRRMRMWGAAHAVDDLYQGLVPACVPYFVLDRGYSYVAASGLTLAAALGSSVPQPLIGVAVDRYRMGRLAPAGLAVAGIGLGLSGLAGPYAAVWLLMLLSGLGVAMFHPAAGKAAREAAGDSASAMSIFAAGGSVGFFLAPVLATPALVAMGVGATALFIPPAVLMAFVLLRHRPAATTTREAAGAGRDRWRPFLVLTGVAVVRSAAFFGAVTFIELFWIRHLHSGRGPAGAALTCFLAGGVAGTLLGGRIADRIGMVRTVQLGALLAVPALIALRLTPGTVLPLLFALLTGLALNIPFAVLVKLGQDYLPGRPGTAAGVTLGLAVSVGGLAAPALGAAAQAYGPQGVFTILCAIPVLALALGLFLTDPDAGG
;
A
#
# COMPACT_ATOMS: atom_id res chain seq x y z
N MET A 1 78.67 32.08 -0.90
CA MET A 1 77.82 32.40 0.26
C MET A 1 76.37 32.25 -0.16
N THR A 2 75.82 31.07 0.05
CA THR A 2 74.41 30.74 -0.25
C THR A 2 73.65 30.68 1.07
N GLY A 3 72.69 31.62 1.26
CA GLY A 3 71.85 31.67 2.47
C GLY A 3 70.75 30.59 2.47
N PRO A 4 70.27 30.18 3.62
CA PRO A 4 69.29 29.11 3.76
C PRO A 4 67.87 29.59 3.42
N THR A 5 67.18 28.85 2.53
CA THR A 5 65.76 29.03 2.19
C THR A 5 64.87 28.61 3.36
N ALA A 6 64.10 29.55 3.89
CA ALA A 6 63.10 29.31 4.91
C ALA A 6 61.97 28.40 4.38
N ARG A 7 61.68 27.30 5.08
CA ARG A 7 60.46 26.46 4.85
C ARG A 7 59.22 27.25 5.26
N PRO A 8 58.13 27.22 4.44
CA PRO A 8 56.85 27.78 4.88
C PRO A 8 56.26 26.96 6.02
N ALA A 9 55.68 27.67 7.00
CA ALA A 9 54.97 27.08 8.14
C ALA A 9 53.74 26.24 7.69
N PRO A 10 53.41 25.15 8.39
CA PRO A 10 52.20 24.37 8.05
C PRO A 10 50.95 25.22 8.28
N SER A 11 50.11 25.32 7.27
CA SER A 11 48.81 25.97 7.32
C SER A 11 47.95 25.35 8.44
N ALA A 12 47.42 26.21 9.32
CA ALA A 12 46.49 25.83 10.38
C ALA A 12 45.35 24.95 9.84
N GLY A 13 45.26 23.74 10.37
CA GLY A 13 44.24 22.79 9.99
C GLY A 13 42.84 23.37 10.20
N THR A 14 42.08 23.39 9.13
CA THR A 14 40.63 23.67 9.16
C THR A 14 40.01 22.60 10.06
N THR A 15 39.61 22.98 11.27
CA THR A 15 38.86 22.10 12.18
C THR A 15 37.55 21.74 11.46
N ALA A 16 37.49 20.52 10.93
CA ALA A 16 36.24 19.98 10.35
C ALA A 16 35.14 20.05 11.42
N GLN A 17 34.14 20.86 11.18
CA GLN A 17 32.97 20.95 12.04
C GLN A 17 32.37 19.53 12.17
N PRO A 18 32.10 19.04 13.39
CA PRO A 18 31.53 17.70 13.57
C PRO A 18 30.25 17.60 12.78
N ALA A 19 30.17 16.60 11.91
CA ALA A 19 28.96 16.34 11.11
C ALA A 19 27.75 16.20 12.05
N ALA A 20 26.68 16.90 11.77
CA ALA A 20 25.46 16.79 12.53
C ALA A 20 25.03 15.31 12.61
N PRO A 21 24.56 14.83 13.78
CA PRO A 21 24.17 13.42 13.93
C PRO A 21 23.12 13.06 12.87
N PRO A 22 23.22 11.86 12.26
CA PRO A 22 22.30 11.45 11.21
C PRO A 22 20.86 11.44 11.73
N VAL A 23 19.96 12.08 10.99
CA VAL A 23 18.52 12.10 11.32
C VAL A 23 18.01 10.66 11.40
N PRO A 24 17.38 10.23 12.49
CA PRO A 24 16.88 8.86 12.63
C PRO A 24 15.97 8.45 11.47
N ALA A 25 16.05 7.21 10.99
CA ALA A 25 15.30 6.71 9.86
C ALA A 25 13.78 6.94 10.00
N TRP A 26 13.22 6.75 11.20
CA TRP A 26 11.80 6.97 11.47
C TRP A 26 11.34 8.42 11.23
N ARG A 27 12.20 9.42 11.48
CA ARG A 27 11.85 10.83 11.19
C ARG A 27 11.79 11.09 9.70
N ARG A 28 12.69 10.48 8.92
CA ARG A 28 12.67 10.56 7.44
C ARG A 28 11.43 9.86 6.87
N MET A 29 11.02 8.74 7.46
CA MET A 29 9.87 7.96 7.03
C MET A 29 8.51 8.62 7.31
N ARG A 30 8.39 9.51 8.30
CA ARG A 30 7.13 10.20 8.61
C ARG A 30 6.53 10.95 7.42
N MET A 31 7.37 11.61 6.64
CA MET A 31 6.94 12.34 5.45
C MET A 31 6.45 11.37 4.36
N TRP A 32 7.20 10.30 4.10
CA TRP A 32 6.83 9.30 3.11
C TRP A 32 5.60 8.50 3.55
N GLY A 33 5.46 8.20 4.84
CA GLY A 33 4.25 7.59 5.39
C GLY A 33 3.02 8.48 5.25
N ALA A 34 3.14 9.78 5.54
CA ALA A 34 2.06 10.74 5.35
C ALA A 34 1.71 10.90 3.86
N ALA A 35 2.70 10.93 2.97
CA ALA A 35 2.47 11.00 1.53
C ALA A 35 1.74 9.76 1.01
N HIS A 36 2.11 8.57 1.50
CA HIS A 36 1.43 7.32 1.15
C HIS A 36 0.00 7.27 1.70
N ALA A 37 -0.23 7.81 2.92
CA ALA A 37 -1.58 7.93 3.45
C ALA A 37 -2.48 8.83 2.58
N VAL A 38 -1.93 9.93 2.07
CA VAL A 38 -2.67 10.81 1.16
C VAL A 38 -2.88 10.13 -0.21
N ASP A 39 -1.93 9.34 -0.73
CA ASP A 39 -2.09 8.63 -1.99
C ASP A 39 -3.16 7.53 -1.91
N ASP A 40 -3.06 6.65 -0.91
CA ASP A 40 -4.01 5.55 -0.74
C ASP A 40 -5.41 6.00 -0.27
N LEU A 41 -5.53 7.23 0.25
CA LEU A 41 -6.82 7.88 0.42
C LEU A 41 -7.59 7.90 -0.91
N TYR A 42 -6.95 8.22 -2.04
CA TYR A 42 -7.61 8.27 -3.35
C TYR A 42 -7.98 6.87 -3.86
N GLN A 43 -7.22 5.85 -3.53
CA GLN A 43 -7.63 4.47 -3.81
C GLN A 43 -8.89 4.08 -3.02
N GLY A 44 -8.95 4.44 -1.74
CA GLY A 44 -10.10 4.17 -0.88
C GLY A 44 -11.33 5.04 -1.20
N LEU A 45 -11.13 6.26 -1.70
CA LEU A 45 -12.22 7.17 -2.09
C LEU A 45 -13.01 6.65 -3.29
N VAL A 46 -12.39 5.94 -4.23
CA VAL A 46 -13.11 5.39 -5.40
C VAL A 46 -14.29 4.53 -4.97
N PRO A 47 -14.12 3.41 -4.24
CA PRO A 47 -15.25 2.60 -3.80
C PRO A 47 -16.21 3.35 -2.87
N ALA A 48 -15.73 4.31 -2.07
CA ALA A 48 -16.57 5.12 -1.19
C ALA A 48 -17.50 6.07 -1.96
N CYS A 49 -17.06 6.60 -3.12
CA CYS A 49 -17.84 7.53 -3.93
C CYS A 49 -18.82 6.82 -4.89
N VAL A 50 -18.52 5.61 -5.33
CA VAL A 50 -19.30 4.87 -6.34
C VAL A 50 -20.81 4.78 -6.02
N PRO A 51 -21.25 4.44 -4.79
CA PRO A 51 -22.66 4.41 -4.44
C PRO A 51 -23.38 5.76 -4.69
N TYR A 52 -22.70 6.87 -4.49
CA TYR A 52 -23.28 8.21 -4.66
C TYR A 52 -23.42 8.59 -6.14
N PHE A 53 -22.56 8.10 -7.02
CA PHE A 53 -22.79 8.23 -8.47
C PHE A 53 -24.06 7.50 -8.92
N VAL A 54 -24.39 6.37 -8.29
CA VAL A 54 -25.68 5.69 -8.51
C VAL A 54 -26.84 6.54 -7.98
N LEU A 55 -26.73 7.02 -6.73
CA LEU A 55 -27.82 7.75 -6.05
C LEU A 55 -28.07 9.14 -6.64
N ASP A 56 -27.00 9.91 -6.89
CA ASP A 56 -27.11 11.33 -7.27
C ASP A 56 -27.15 11.54 -8.77
N ARG A 57 -26.55 10.64 -9.57
CA ARG A 57 -26.44 10.77 -11.02
C ARG A 57 -27.27 9.72 -11.78
N GLY A 58 -27.92 8.79 -11.07
CA GLY A 58 -28.74 7.74 -11.67
C GLY A 58 -27.93 6.73 -12.50
N TYR A 59 -26.64 6.55 -12.22
CA TYR A 59 -25.81 5.58 -12.93
C TYR A 59 -26.30 4.16 -12.63
N SER A 60 -26.35 3.31 -13.67
CA SER A 60 -26.58 1.87 -13.46
C SER A 60 -25.42 1.26 -12.65
N TYR A 61 -25.67 0.12 -12.00
CA TYR A 61 -24.62 -0.60 -11.29
C TYR A 61 -23.45 -1.00 -12.21
N VAL A 62 -23.73 -1.29 -13.47
CA VAL A 62 -22.70 -1.59 -14.48
C VAL A 62 -21.84 -0.35 -14.74
N ALA A 63 -22.47 0.82 -14.96
CA ALA A 63 -21.72 2.07 -15.14
C ALA A 63 -20.89 2.42 -13.90
N ALA A 64 -21.48 2.27 -12.71
CA ALA A 64 -20.78 2.50 -11.46
C ALA A 64 -19.57 1.56 -11.27
N SER A 65 -19.72 0.28 -11.57
CA SER A 65 -18.61 -0.68 -11.60
C SER A 65 -17.55 -0.31 -12.63
N GLY A 66 -17.94 0.28 -13.74
CA GLY A 66 -17.03 0.81 -14.76
C GLY A 66 -16.12 1.93 -14.24
N LEU A 67 -16.57 2.74 -13.28
CA LEU A 67 -15.73 3.77 -12.63
C LEU A 67 -14.62 3.13 -11.77
N THR A 68 -14.97 2.09 -10.99
CA THR A 68 -14.00 1.32 -10.22
C THR A 68 -12.98 0.64 -11.14
N LEU A 69 -13.46 0.07 -12.25
CA LEU A 69 -12.58 -0.53 -13.25
C LEU A 69 -11.63 0.51 -13.86
N ALA A 70 -12.10 1.72 -14.17
CA ALA A 70 -11.24 2.79 -14.71
C ALA A 70 -10.09 3.12 -13.76
N ALA A 71 -10.40 3.35 -12.47
CA ALA A 71 -9.39 3.62 -11.45
C ALA A 71 -8.40 2.44 -11.29
N ALA A 72 -8.91 1.21 -11.25
CA ALA A 72 -8.08 0.01 -11.14
C ALA A 72 -7.17 -0.18 -12.36
N LEU A 73 -7.65 0.02 -13.58
CA LEU A 73 -6.84 -0.03 -14.80
C LEU A 73 -5.74 1.04 -14.79
N GLY A 74 -6.12 2.27 -14.41
CA GLY A 74 -5.15 3.38 -14.29
C GLY A 74 -4.07 3.11 -13.25
N SER A 75 -4.44 2.55 -12.11
CA SER A 75 -3.49 2.31 -11.01
C SER A 75 -2.61 1.07 -11.22
N SER A 76 -3.14 0.00 -11.79
CA SER A 76 -2.47 -1.31 -11.77
C SER A 76 -1.61 -1.58 -12.98
N VAL A 77 -2.16 -1.34 -14.18
CA VAL A 77 -1.52 -1.73 -15.44
C VAL A 77 -0.23 -0.94 -15.69
N PRO A 78 -0.16 0.39 -15.47
CA PRO A 78 1.07 1.14 -15.73
C PRO A 78 2.17 0.95 -14.67
N GLN A 79 1.86 0.51 -13.45
CA GLN A 79 2.81 0.52 -12.34
C GLN A 79 4.12 -0.24 -12.61
N PRO A 80 4.13 -1.46 -13.16
CA PRO A 80 5.39 -2.15 -13.47
C PRO A 80 6.24 -1.39 -14.49
N LEU A 81 5.61 -0.82 -15.52
CA LEU A 81 6.30 -0.04 -16.56
C LEU A 81 6.86 1.27 -15.99
N ILE A 82 6.09 1.96 -15.16
CA ILE A 82 6.53 3.16 -14.43
C ILE A 82 7.68 2.80 -13.49
N GLY A 83 7.63 1.64 -12.82
CA GLY A 83 8.71 1.12 -11.98
C GLY A 83 10.02 0.98 -12.75
N VAL A 84 9.98 0.37 -13.94
CA VAL A 84 11.15 0.27 -14.84
C VAL A 84 11.67 1.66 -15.23
N ALA A 85 10.76 2.59 -15.54
CA ALA A 85 11.15 3.96 -15.90
C ALA A 85 11.81 4.70 -14.72
N VAL A 86 11.28 4.54 -13.50
CA VAL A 86 11.85 5.12 -12.26
C VAL A 86 13.24 4.55 -11.96
N ASP A 87 13.49 3.28 -12.25
CA ASP A 87 14.80 2.67 -12.06
C ASP A 87 15.82 3.16 -13.10
N ARG A 88 15.36 3.36 -14.35
CA ARG A 88 16.23 3.77 -15.46
C ARG A 88 16.50 5.27 -15.50
N TYR A 89 15.50 6.08 -15.12
CA TYR A 89 15.55 7.54 -15.23
C TYR A 89 15.44 8.20 -13.85
N ARG A 90 16.08 9.37 -13.69
CA ARG A 90 15.96 10.17 -12.45
C ARG A 90 14.61 10.90 -12.39
N MET A 91 13.57 10.24 -11.95
CA MET A 91 12.20 10.76 -11.95
C MET A 91 11.76 11.31 -10.58
N GLY A 92 12.61 12.08 -9.89
CA GLY A 92 12.36 12.57 -8.51
C GLY A 92 11.12 13.47 -8.32
N ARG A 93 10.48 13.91 -9.42
CA ARG A 93 9.21 14.66 -9.38
C ARG A 93 7.99 13.80 -9.66
N LEU A 94 8.16 12.51 -9.93
CA LEU A 94 7.07 11.64 -10.34
C LEU A 94 6.08 11.39 -9.19
N ALA A 95 6.57 11.13 -7.97
CA ALA A 95 5.71 10.92 -6.81
C ALA A 95 4.83 12.15 -6.50
N PRO A 96 5.36 13.39 -6.36
CA PRO A 96 4.50 14.55 -6.16
C PRO A 96 3.56 14.83 -7.35
N ALA A 97 3.99 14.61 -8.59
CA ALA A 97 3.11 14.76 -9.75
C ALA A 97 1.98 13.73 -9.74
N GLY A 98 2.29 12.47 -9.42
CA GLY A 98 1.30 11.40 -9.28
C GLY A 98 0.25 11.73 -8.25
N LEU A 99 0.67 12.18 -7.07
CA LEU A 99 -0.23 12.58 -5.99
C LEU A 99 -1.19 13.70 -6.41
N ALA A 100 -0.67 14.75 -7.08
CA ALA A 100 -1.51 15.84 -7.59
C ALA A 100 -2.51 15.34 -8.64
N VAL A 101 -2.06 14.48 -9.57
CA VAL A 101 -2.90 13.90 -10.61
C VAL A 101 -4.00 13.02 -10.00
N ALA A 102 -3.66 12.19 -8.99
CA ALA A 102 -4.63 11.35 -8.29
C ALA A 102 -5.75 12.19 -7.65
N GLY A 103 -5.37 13.22 -6.91
CA GLY A 103 -6.34 14.08 -6.22
C GLY A 103 -7.17 14.96 -7.15
N ILE A 104 -6.57 15.53 -8.19
CA ILE A 104 -7.28 16.34 -9.18
C ILE A 104 -8.24 15.47 -10.00
N GLY A 105 -7.81 14.29 -10.45
CA GLY A 105 -8.63 13.37 -11.22
C GLY A 105 -9.89 12.96 -10.44
N LEU A 106 -9.71 12.42 -9.23
CA LEU A 106 -10.85 12.03 -8.40
C LEU A 106 -11.71 13.24 -8.00
N GLY A 107 -11.06 14.33 -7.57
CA GLY A 107 -11.79 15.51 -7.09
C GLY A 107 -12.67 16.17 -8.15
N LEU A 108 -12.23 16.21 -9.41
CA LEU A 108 -13.01 16.74 -10.53
C LEU A 108 -14.09 15.76 -11.01
N SER A 109 -14.01 14.47 -10.69
CA SER A 109 -14.93 13.46 -11.19
C SER A 109 -16.39 13.73 -10.80
N GLY A 110 -16.64 14.18 -9.56
CA GLY A 110 -17.99 14.52 -9.11
C GLY A 110 -18.54 15.83 -9.69
N LEU A 111 -17.70 16.67 -10.29
CA LEU A 111 -18.11 17.90 -10.97
C LEU A 111 -18.38 17.70 -12.46
N ALA A 112 -17.85 16.63 -13.05
CA ALA A 112 -18.03 16.32 -14.46
C ALA A 112 -19.47 15.86 -14.74
N GLY A 113 -20.07 16.31 -15.85
CA GLY A 113 -21.41 15.91 -16.25
C GLY A 113 -21.47 14.58 -17.00
N PRO A 114 -20.77 14.43 -18.16
CA PRO A 114 -20.84 13.23 -18.97
C PRO A 114 -20.13 12.03 -18.32
N TYR A 115 -20.73 10.84 -18.40
CA TYR A 115 -20.12 9.61 -17.86
C TYR A 115 -18.70 9.35 -18.37
N ALA A 116 -18.45 9.57 -19.66
CA ALA A 116 -17.12 9.39 -20.24
C ALA A 116 -16.06 10.30 -19.58
N ALA A 117 -16.43 11.55 -19.24
CA ALA A 117 -15.52 12.46 -18.51
C ALA A 117 -15.25 11.97 -17.10
N VAL A 118 -16.28 11.50 -16.37
CA VAL A 118 -16.12 10.90 -15.04
C VAL A 118 -15.21 9.69 -15.12
N TRP A 119 -15.43 8.81 -16.11
CA TRP A 119 -14.63 7.60 -16.32
C TRP A 119 -13.15 7.93 -16.59
N LEU A 120 -12.88 8.90 -17.48
CA LEU A 120 -11.52 9.36 -17.78
C LEU A 120 -10.84 10.00 -16.56
N LEU A 121 -11.58 10.77 -15.76
CA LEU A 121 -11.04 11.37 -14.53
C LEU A 121 -10.72 10.31 -13.48
N MET A 122 -11.53 9.25 -13.36
CA MET A 122 -11.22 8.10 -12.50
C MET A 122 -10.00 7.32 -12.99
N LEU A 123 -9.87 7.12 -14.31
CA LEU A 123 -8.67 6.52 -14.92
C LEU A 123 -7.43 7.37 -14.64
N LEU A 124 -7.55 8.70 -14.79
CA LEU A 124 -6.47 9.65 -14.53
C LEU A 124 -6.07 9.64 -13.04
N SER A 125 -7.05 9.57 -12.13
CA SER A 125 -6.78 9.40 -10.70
C SER A 125 -5.97 8.13 -10.43
N GLY A 126 -6.39 7.00 -10.99
CA GLY A 126 -5.65 5.75 -10.91
C GLY A 126 -4.23 5.86 -11.46
N LEU A 127 -4.04 6.52 -12.62
CA LEU A 127 -2.71 6.75 -13.20
C LEU A 127 -1.83 7.58 -12.26
N GLY A 128 -2.40 8.57 -11.56
CA GLY A 128 -1.70 9.32 -10.52
C GLY A 128 -1.15 8.42 -9.42
N VAL A 129 -1.97 7.51 -8.91
CA VAL A 129 -1.59 6.48 -7.94
C VAL A 129 -0.47 5.59 -8.50
N ALA A 130 -0.59 5.16 -9.77
CA ALA A 130 0.44 4.37 -10.44
C ALA A 130 1.79 5.11 -10.56
N MET A 131 1.77 6.42 -10.72
CA MET A 131 2.99 7.25 -10.74
C MET A 131 3.62 7.39 -9.36
N PHE A 132 2.82 7.42 -8.30
CA PHE A 132 3.29 7.60 -6.93
C PHE A 132 4.01 6.36 -6.40
N HIS A 133 3.41 5.19 -6.45
CA HIS A 133 3.90 4.00 -5.74
C HIS A 133 5.34 3.59 -6.08
N PRO A 134 5.76 3.41 -7.36
CA PRO A 134 7.13 3.02 -7.66
C PRO A 134 8.15 4.08 -7.26
N ALA A 135 7.82 5.36 -7.48
CA ALA A 135 8.71 6.47 -7.17
C ALA A 135 8.85 6.68 -5.65
N ALA A 136 7.73 6.68 -4.92
CA ALA A 136 7.72 6.81 -3.46
C ALA A 136 8.29 5.56 -2.78
N GLY A 137 7.99 4.36 -3.28
CA GLY A 137 8.54 3.12 -2.75
C GLY A 137 10.06 3.04 -2.86
N LYS A 138 10.65 3.50 -3.98
CA LYS A 138 12.09 3.63 -4.14
C LYS A 138 12.69 4.66 -3.16
N ALA A 139 12.09 5.84 -3.07
CA ALA A 139 12.55 6.88 -2.17
C ALA A 139 12.40 6.48 -0.68
N ALA A 140 11.34 5.76 -0.34
CA ALA A 140 11.14 5.18 0.99
C ALA A 140 12.22 4.14 1.32
N ARG A 141 12.59 3.27 0.38
CA ARG A 141 13.69 2.29 0.53
C ARG A 141 15.02 2.99 0.83
N GLU A 142 15.35 4.04 0.07
CA GLU A 142 16.55 4.84 0.29
C GLU A 142 16.53 5.52 1.67
N ALA A 143 15.38 6.01 2.12
CA ALA A 143 15.21 6.65 3.43
C ALA A 143 15.24 5.65 4.59
N ALA A 144 14.70 4.44 4.41
CA ALA A 144 14.61 3.39 5.43
C ALA A 144 15.95 2.69 5.68
N GLY A 145 16.81 2.61 4.65
CA GLY A 145 18.00 1.75 4.70
C GLY A 145 17.60 0.28 4.88
N ASP A 146 18.26 -0.43 5.78
CA ASP A 146 18.00 -1.85 6.03
C ASP A 146 16.87 -2.13 7.03
N SER A 147 16.28 -1.08 7.62
CA SER A 147 15.25 -1.22 8.65
C SER A 147 13.88 -1.56 8.06
N ALA A 148 13.37 -2.76 8.35
CA ALA A 148 12.01 -3.16 8.03
C ALA A 148 10.96 -2.39 8.87
N SER A 149 11.30 -2.02 10.12
CA SER A 149 10.46 -1.15 10.95
C SER A 149 10.29 0.24 10.35
N ALA A 150 11.33 0.82 9.75
CA ALA A 150 11.21 2.10 9.05
C ALA A 150 10.32 1.95 7.82
N MET A 151 10.50 0.90 7.02
CA MET A 151 9.67 0.63 5.85
C MET A 151 8.20 0.36 6.20
N SER A 152 7.93 -0.21 7.39
CA SER A 152 6.56 -0.43 7.85
C SER A 152 5.80 0.87 8.15
N ILE A 153 6.50 1.97 8.49
CA ILE A 153 5.87 3.30 8.64
C ILE A 153 5.34 3.79 7.29
N PHE A 154 6.09 3.58 6.22
CA PHE A 154 5.64 3.89 4.87
C PHE A 154 4.38 3.08 4.49
N ALA A 155 4.45 1.76 4.64
CA ALA A 155 3.34 0.87 4.30
C ALA A 155 2.09 1.09 5.16
N ALA A 156 2.27 1.37 6.47
CA ALA A 156 1.16 1.69 7.37
C ALA A 156 0.47 3.02 6.97
N GLY A 157 1.24 3.97 6.42
CA GLY A 157 0.67 5.18 5.83
C GLY A 157 -0.43 4.85 4.82
N GLY A 158 -0.15 3.99 3.84
CA GLY A 158 -1.14 3.54 2.87
C GLY A 158 -2.37 2.89 3.51
N SER A 159 -2.16 1.96 4.45
CA SER A 159 -3.27 1.33 5.19
C SER A 159 -4.15 2.33 5.92
N VAL A 160 -3.55 3.37 6.52
CA VAL A 160 -4.28 4.46 7.20
C VAL A 160 -5.06 5.29 6.19
N GLY A 161 -4.45 5.64 5.05
CA GLY A 161 -5.11 6.40 3.99
C GLY A 161 -6.35 5.70 3.46
N PHE A 162 -6.20 4.43 3.13
CA PHE A 162 -7.31 3.59 2.65
C PHE A 162 -8.45 3.49 3.69
N PHE A 163 -8.10 3.31 4.97
CA PHE A 163 -9.07 3.29 6.07
C PHE A 163 -9.80 4.62 6.25
N LEU A 164 -9.09 5.75 6.14
CA LEU A 164 -9.66 7.08 6.33
C LEU A 164 -10.61 7.49 5.19
N ALA A 165 -10.47 6.89 4.01
CA ALA A 165 -11.26 7.29 2.85
C ALA A 165 -12.79 7.27 3.10
N PRO A 166 -13.43 6.16 3.50
CA PRO A 166 -14.85 6.16 3.78
C PRO A 166 -15.21 7.03 5.00
N VAL A 167 -14.33 7.13 6.00
CA VAL A 167 -14.57 7.96 7.21
C VAL A 167 -14.70 9.43 6.87
N LEU A 168 -13.88 9.92 5.94
CA LEU A 168 -13.88 11.31 5.51
C LEU A 168 -14.90 11.58 4.38
N ALA A 169 -15.02 10.64 3.45
CA ALA A 169 -15.88 10.81 2.28
C ALA A 169 -17.38 10.73 2.61
N THR A 170 -17.78 9.74 3.40
CA THR A 170 -19.20 9.47 3.64
C THR A 170 -19.94 10.70 4.20
N PRO A 171 -19.48 11.40 5.26
CA PRO A 171 -20.17 12.59 5.74
C PRO A 171 -20.25 13.71 4.69
N ALA A 172 -19.17 13.92 3.93
CA ALA A 172 -19.13 14.94 2.90
C ALA A 172 -20.09 14.62 1.75
N LEU A 173 -20.10 13.35 1.28
CA LEU A 173 -20.98 12.88 0.20
C LEU A 173 -22.46 12.88 0.62
N VAL A 174 -22.77 12.55 1.87
CA VAL A 174 -24.14 12.64 2.40
C VAL A 174 -24.62 14.08 2.43
N ALA A 175 -23.77 15.02 2.80
CA ALA A 175 -24.13 16.43 2.93
C ALA A 175 -24.19 17.19 1.58
N MET A 176 -23.31 16.86 0.63
CA MET A 176 -23.06 17.64 -0.57
C MET A 176 -23.20 16.85 -1.88
N GLY A 177 -23.58 15.57 -1.80
CA GLY A 177 -23.60 14.67 -2.96
C GLY A 177 -22.23 14.45 -3.57
N VAL A 178 -22.20 13.91 -4.80
CA VAL A 178 -20.94 13.58 -5.51
C VAL A 178 -20.04 14.80 -5.73
N GLY A 179 -20.56 16.02 -5.71
CA GLY A 179 -19.75 17.25 -5.81
C GLY A 179 -18.74 17.40 -4.67
N ALA A 180 -18.98 16.74 -3.52
CA ALA A 180 -18.06 16.71 -2.38
C ALA A 180 -16.67 16.12 -2.71
N THR A 181 -16.53 15.37 -3.81
CA THR A 181 -15.23 14.87 -4.26
C THR A 181 -14.21 16.00 -4.43
N ALA A 182 -14.63 17.21 -4.80
CA ALA A 182 -13.76 18.38 -4.94
C ALA A 182 -13.03 18.78 -3.64
N LEU A 183 -13.60 18.46 -2.47
CA LEU A 183 -12.97 18.71 -1.17
C LEU A 183 -11.67 17.91 -0.98
N PHE A 184 -11.46 16.86 -1.77
CA PHE A 184 -10.27 16.02 -1.72
C PHE A 184 -9.14 16.50 -2.64
N ILE A 185 -9.32 17.56 -3.44
CA ILE A 185 -8.22 18.16 -4.23
C ILE A 185 -7.14 18.77 -3.33
N PRO A 186 -7.47 19.62 -2.32
CA PRO A 186 -6.46 20.30 -1.52
C PRO A 186 -5.47 19.39 -0.79
N PRO A 187 -5.86 18.27 -0.15
CA PRO A 187 -4.91 17.38 0.50
C PRO A 187 -3.83 16.83 -0.44
N ALA A 188 -4.20 16.45 -1.67
CA ALA A 188 -3.25 15.96 -2.67
C ALA A 188 -2.28 17.04 -3.12
N VAL A 189 -2.81 18.22 -3.47
CA VAL A 189 -2.00 19.33 -3.97
C VAL A 189 -1.06 19.84 -2.88
N LEU A 190 -1.57 19.96 -1.63
CA LEU A 190 -0.74 20.34 -0.50
C LEU A 190 0.40 19.36 -0.25
N MET A 191 0.09 18.05 -0.24
CA MET A 191 1.11 17.02 -0.01
C MET A 191 2.10 16.94 -1.18
N ALA A 192 1.65 17.10 -2.42
CA ALA A 192 2.52 17.20 -3.58
C ALA A 192 3.47 18.40 -3.45
N PHE A 193 2.97 19.55 -3.02
CA PHE A 193 3.77 20.73 -2.76
C PHE A 193 4.80 20.51 -1.64
N VAL A 194 4.41 19.87 -0.54
CA VAL A 194 5.32 19.49 0.55
C VAL A 194 6.45 18.62 0.03
N LEU A 195 6.14 17.58 -0.76
CA LEU A 195 7.14 16.70 -1.36
C LEU A 195 8.09 17.44 -2.32
N LEU A 196 7.58 18.42 -3.08
CA LEU A 196 8.41 19.22 -3.98
C LEU A 196 9.36 20.16 -3.20
N ARG A 197 8.94 20.67 -2.04
CA ARG A 197 9.74 21.57 -1.19
C ARG A 197 10.79 20.82 -0.38
N HIS A 198 10.43 19.67 0.17
CA HIS A 198 11.30 18.83 0.98
C HIS A 198 12.04 17.81 0.10
N ARG A 199 12.67 18.27 -0.98
CA ARG A 199 13.51 17.40 -1.79
C ARG A 199 14.45 16.64 -0.86
N PRO A 200 14.35 15.30 -0.70
CA PRO A 200 15.45 14.53 -0.17
C PRO A 200 16.65 14.90 -1.04
N ALA A 201 17.76 15.28 -0.42
CA ALA A 201 18.99 15.47 -1.15
C ALA A 201 19.13 14.27 -2.06
N ALA A 202 19.21 14.50 -3.37
CA ALA A 202 19.50 13.43 -4.30
C ALA A 202 20.83 12.86 -3.80
N THR A 203 20.74 11.73 -3.11
CA THR A 203 21.94 10.98 -2.77
C THR A 203 22.51 10.62 -4.13
N THR A 204 23.60 11.28 -4.45
CA THR A 204 24.39 11.12 -5.68
C THR A 204 25.07 9.75 -5.73
N THR A 205 24.60 8.82 -4.96
CA THR A 205 25.10 7.48 -4.89
C THR A 205 24.38 6.60 -5.90
N ARG A 206 24.88 6.66 -7.11
CA ARG A 206 24.82 5.54 -8.06
C ARG A 206 25.40 4.24 -7.41
N GLU A 207 25.97 4.36 -6.22
CA GLU A 207 26.54 3.29 -5.38
C GLU A 207 25.54 2.66 -4.41
N ALA A 208 24.37 3.25 -4.17
CA ALA A 208 23.31 2.64 -3.36
C ALA A 208 22.32 1.75 -4.16
N ALA A 209 22.45 1.67 -5.47
CA ALA A 209 21.99 0.50 -6.21
C ALA A 209 22.94 -0.63 -5.81
N GLY A 210 22.52 -1.42 -4.83
CA GLY A 210 23.36 -2.40 -4.15
C GLY A 210 24.17 -3.21 -5.16
N ALA A 211 25.41 -3.50 -4.83
CA ALA A 211 26.31 -4.36 -5.59
C ALA A 211 25.81 -5.82 -5.71
N GLY A 212 24.52 -6.04 -5.46
CA GLY A 212 23.84 -7.34 -5.53
C GLY A 212 23.26 -7.63 -6.92
N ARG A 213 23.22 -8.93 -7.26
CA ARG A 213 22.59 -9.41 -8.49
C ARG A 213 21.08 -9.55 -8.29
N ASP A 214 20.28 -9.08 -9.27
CA ASP A 214 18.82 -9.26 -9.28
C ASP A 214 18.46 -10.77 -9.22
N ARG A 215 17.62 -11.14 -8.26
CA ARG A 215 17.18 -12.52 -7.97
C ARG A 215 15.70 -12.70 -8.37
N TRP A 216 15.45 -12.87 -9.66
CA TRP A 216 14.10 -12.93 -10.21
C TRP A 216 13.26 -14.12 -9.72
N ARG A 217 13.87 -15.30 -9.51
CA ARG A 217 13.12 -16.49 -9.04
C ARG A 217 12.50 -16.26 -7.66
N PRO A 218 13.25 -15.88 -6.61
CA PRO A 218 12.66 -15.55 -5.31
C PRO A 218 11.65 -14.39 -5.40
N PHE A 219 11.89 -13.38 -6.25
CA PHE A 219 10.98 -12.27 -6.46
C PHE A 219 9.63 -12.72 -7.05
N LEU A 220 9.61 -13.64 -8.01
CA LEU A 220 8.36 -14.18 -8.57
C LEU A 220 7.59 -15.01 -7.54
N VAL A 221 8.27 -15.81 -6.72
CA VAL A 221 7.63 -16.53 -5.60
C VAL A 221 7.01 -15.53 -4.62
N LEU A 222 7.76 -14.49 -4.24
CA LEU A 222 7.27 -13.42 -3.38
C LEU A 222 6.05 -12.72 -3.97
N THR A 223 6.06 -12.44 -5.27
CA THR A 223 4.91 -11.86 -5.98
C THR A 223 3.70 -12.77 -5.88
N GLY A 224 3.88 -14.08 -6.03
CA GLY A 224 2.81 -15.07 -5.81
C GLY A 224 2.25 -15.01 -4.39
N VAL A 225 3.11 -14.94 -3.36
CA VAL A 225 2.69 -14.77 -1.95
C VAL A 225 1.90 -13.48 -1.79
N ALA A 226 2.36 -12.37 -2.37
CA ALA A 226 1.70 -11.07 -2.29
C ALA A 226 0.31 -11.09 -2.94
N VAL A 227 0.17 -11.72 -4.12
CA VAL A 227 -1.12 -11.89 -4.82
C VAL A 227 -2.10 -12.70 -3.97
N VAL A 228 -1.66 -13.86 -3.48
CA VAL A 228 -2.50 -14.76 -2.67
C VAL A 228 -2.94 -14.06 -1.38
N ARG A 229 -2.02 -13.38 -0.69
CA ARG A 229 -2.36 -12.58 0.50
C ARG A 229 -3.38 -11.47 0.17
N SER A 230 -3.18 -10.77 -0.96
CA SER A 230 -4.10 -9.71 -1.39
C SER A 230 -5.49 -10.24 -1.70
N ALA A 231 -5.61 -11.42 -2.29
CA ALA A 231 -6.90 -12.07 -2.52
C ALA A 231 -7.64 -12.35 -1.21
N ALA A 232 -6.92 -12.83 -0.16
CA ALA A 232 -7.50 -13.01 1.16
C ALA A 232 -7.95 -11.68 1.79
N PHE A 233 -7.11 -10.64 1.68
CA PHE A 233 -7.40 -9.32 2.23
C PHE A 233 -8.64 -8.68 1.57
N PHE A 234 -8.66 -8.58 0.25
CA PHE A 234 -9.79 -7.98 -0.48
C PHE A 234 -11.05 -8.82 -0.40
N GLY A 235 -10.93 -10.15 -0.35
CA GLY A 235 -12.05 -11.04 -0.08
C GLY A 235 -12.67 -10.76 1.30
N ALA A 236 -11.86 -10.63 2.34
CA ALA A 236 -12.34 -10.30 3.67
C ALA A 236 -12.99 -8.91 3.70
N VAL A 237 -12.31 -7.86 3.18
CA VAL A 237 -12.84 -6.49 3.13
C VAL A 237 -14.20 -6.45 2.42
N THR A 238 -14.35 -7.15 1.31
CA THR A 238 -15.57 -7.11 0.49
C THR A 238 -16.74 -7.81 1.17
N PHE A 239 -16.47 -8.92 1.89
CA PHE A 239 -17.56 -9.79 2.37
C PHE A 239 -17.78 -9.77 3.89
N ILE A 240 -16.94 -9.07 4.66
CA ILE A 240 -17.03 -9.09 6.14
C ILE A 240 -18.36 -8.51 6.64
N GLU A 241 -18.81 -7.38 6.08
CA GLU A 241 -20.10 -6.78 6.47
C GLU A 241 -21.28 -7.69 6.10
N LEU A 242 -21.24 -8.27 4.90
CA LEU A 242 -22.27 -9.23 4.45
C LEU A 242 -22.27 -10.48 5.32
N PHE A 243 -21.11 -10.94 5.78
CA PHE A 243 -21.00 -12.06 6.72
C PHE A 243 -21.72 -11.74 8.04
N TRP A 244 -21.50 -10.54 8.61
CA TRP A 244 -22.21 -10.09 9.81
C TRP A 244 -23.73 -10.01 9.58
N ILE A 245 -24.17 -9.37 8.50
CA ILE A 245 -25.59 -9.12 8.23
C ILE A 245 -26.32 -10.44 7.90
N ARG A 246 -25.77 -11.26 7.01
CA ARG A 246 -26.47 -12.40 6.43
C ARG A 246 -26.24 -13.72 7.18
N HIS A 247 -25.07 -13.91 7.79
CA HIS A 247 -24.72 -15.15 8.47
C HIS A 247 -24.83 -15.03 9.99
N LEU A 248 -24.37 -13.92 10.57
CA LEU A 248 -24.50 -13.67 12.01
C LEU A 248 -25.81 -12.94 12.38
N HIS A 249 -26.67 -12.67 11.38
CA HIS A 249 -27.97 -11.99 11.55
C HIS A 249 -27.89 -10.67 12.32
N SER A 250 -26.84 -9.88 12.06
CA SER A 250 -26.54 -8.64 12.75
C SER A 250 -27.08 -7.41 12.00
N GLY A 251 -27.21 -6.30 12.73
CA GLY A 251 -27.51 -5.00 12.14
C GLY A 251 -26.31 -4.39 11.40
N ARG A 252 -26.56 -3.31 10.64
CA ARG A 252 -25.52 -2.60 9.85
C ARG A 252 -24.42 -2.00 10.72
N GLY A 253 -24.74 -1.53 11.93
CA GLY A 253 -23.76 -0.93 12.86
C GLY A 253 -22.66 -1.92 13.27
N PRO A 254 -22.98 -3.07 13.88
CA PRO A 254 -21.98 -4.10 14.18
C PRO A 254 -21.24 -4.64 12.95
N ALA A 255 -21.88 -4.69 11.77
CA ALA A 255 -21.22 -5.07 10.52
C ALA A 255 -20.12 -4.08 10.12
N GLY A 256 -20.42 -2.77 10.19
CA GLY A 256 -19.41 -1.73 9.96
C GLY A 256 -18.30 -1.74 11.01
N ALA A 257 -18.63 -2.04 12.28
CA ALA A 257 -17.62 -2.24 13.33
C ALA A 257 -16.67 -3.41 13.02
N ALA A 258 -17.17 -4.48 12.40
CA ALA A 258 -16.34 -5.61 12.00
C ALA A 258 -15.30 -5.23 10.93
N LEU A 259 -15.72 -4.50 9.92
CA LEU A 259 -14.79 -3.95 8.90
C LEU A 259 -13.77 -3.00 9.54
N THR A 260 -14.22 -2.13 10.43
CA THR A 260 -13.34 -1.21 11.16
C THR A 260 -12.31 -1.96 12.01
N CYS A 261 -12.71 -2.98 12.75
CA CYS A 261 -11.79 -3.83 13.52
C CYS A 261 -10.79 -4.54 12.62
N PHE A 262 -11.23 -5.10 11.50
CA PHE A 262 -10.35 -5.76 10.52
C PHE A 262 -9.29 -4.79 9.98
N LEU A 263 -9.70 -3.59 9.55
CA LEU A 263 -8.78 -2.59 9.00
C LEU A 263 -7.84 -2.02 10.07
N ALA A 264 -8.33 -1.79 11.29
CA ALA A 264 -7.49 -1.37 12.42
C ALA A 264 -6.43 -2.44 12.76
N GLY A 265 -6.83 -3.70 12.77
CA GLY A 265 -5.91 -4.83 12.88
C GLY A 265 -4.88 -4.82 11.76
N GLY A 266 -5.27 -4.46 10.54
CA GLY A 266 -4.39 -4.33 9.39
C GLY A 266 -3.29 -3.28 9.57
N VAL A 267 -3.64 -2.09 10.05
CA VAL A 267 -2.65 -1.04 10.38
C VAL A 267 -1.68 -1.52 11.47
N ALA A 268 -2.21 -2.11 12.54
CA ALA A 268 -1.38 -2.64 13.63
C ALA A 268 -0.45 -3.76 13.13
N GLY A 269 -0.97 -4.68 12.29
CA GLY A 269 -0.21 -5.77 11.70
C GLY A 269 0.94 -5.28 10.85
N THR A 270 0.70 -4.28 10.00
CA THR A 270 1.74 -3.67 9.16
C THR A 270 2.88 -3.07 9.99
N LEU A 271 2.55 -2.35 11.07
CA LEU A 271 3.55 -1.74 11.96
C LEU A 271 4.33 -2.79 12.78
N LEU A 272 3.61 -3.79 13.29
CA LEU A 272 4.23 -4.89 14.06
C LEU A 272 5.10 -5.75 13.16
N GLY A 273 4.68 -6.00 11.92
CA GLY A 273 5.39 -6.83 10.95
C GLY A 273 6.82 -6.35 10.69
N GLY A 274 7.02 -5.03 10.56
CA GLY A 274 8.36 -4.46 10.43
C GLY A 274 9.25 -4.73 11.64
N ARG A 275 8.71 -4.57 12.87
CA ARG A 275 9.47 -4.85 14.10
C ARG A 275 9.76 -6.33 14.30
N ILE A 276 8.84 -7.19 13.90
CA ILE A 276 9.04 -8.64 13.92
C ILE A 276 10.15 -9.02 12.93
N ALA A 277 10.10 -8.45 11.71
CA ALA A 277 11.10 -8.72 10.68
C ALA A 277 12.52 -8.31 11.09
N ASP A 278 12.68 -7.19 11.80
CA ASP A 278 13.97 -6.76 12.33
C ASP A 278 14.53 -7.74 13.40
N ARG A 279 13.66 -8.57 14.03
CA ARG A 279 14.07 -9.52 15.09
C ARG A 279 14.26 -10.95 14.58
N ILE A 280 13.35 -11.46 13.76
CA ILE A 280 13.34 -12.87 13.33
C ILE A 280 13.65 -13.08 11.86
N GLY A 281 13.87 -11.99 11.10
CA GLY A 281 14.10 -12.00 9.66
C GLY A 281 12.83 -11.87 8.83
N MET A 282 12.99 -11.40 7.59
CA MET A 282 11.87 -11.05 6.70
C MET A 282 11.09 -12.29 6.24
N VAL A 283 11.78 -13.34 5.80
CA VAL A 283 11.15 -14.56 5.30
C VAL A 283 10.30 -15.22 6.38
N ARG A 284 10.84 -15.35 7.60
CA ARG A 284 10.09 -15.93 8.74
C ARG A 284 8.88 -15.08 9.11
N THR A 285 8.98 -13.77 8.97
CA THR A 285 7.85 -12.86 9.25
C THR A 285 6.72 -13.02 8.24
N VAL A 286 7.04 -13.23 6.96
CA VAL A 286 6.05 -13.54 5.92
C VAL A 286 5.33 -14.85 6.23
N GLN A 287 6.08 -15.89 6.59
CA GLN A 287 5.54 -17.20 6.97
C GLN A 287 4.68 -17.11 8.24
N LEU A 288 5.11 -16.36 9.26
CA LEU A 288 4.39 -16.15 10.52
C LEU A 288 3.02 -15.48 10.27
N GLY A 289 2.98 -14.43 9.44
CA GLY A 289 1.72 -13.75 9.11
C GLY A 289 0.73 -14.70 8.42
N ALA A 290 1.19 -15.49 7.46
CA ALA A 290 0.36 -16.50 6.78
C ALA A 290 -0.10 -17.59 7.76
N LEU A 291 0.79 -18.07 8.64
CA LEU A 291 0.47 -19.08 9.66
C LEU A 291 -0.59 -18.60 10.65
N LEU A 292 -0.48 -17.36 11.14
CA LEU A 292 -1.44 -16.78 12.10
C LEU A 292 -2.78 -16.45 11.44
N ALA A 293 -2.80 -16.15 10.14
CA ALA A 293 -4.05 -15.85 9.43
C ALA A 293 -4.99 -17.05 9.34
N VAL A 294 -4.47 -18.29 9.30
CA VAL A 294 -5.28 -19.51 9.23
C VAL A 294 -6.18 -19.65 10.48
N PRO A 295 -5.65 -19.76 11.71
CA PRO A 295 -6.49 -19.89 12.89
C PRO A 295 -7.37 -18.66 13.13
N ALA A 296 -6.92 -17.45 12.79
CA ALA A 296 -7.71 -16.24 12.94
C ALA A 296 -8.96 -16.26 12.02
N LEU A 297 -8.82 -16.67 10.76
CA LEU A 297 -9.94 -16.83 9.83
C LEU A 297 -10.86 -17.96 10.22
N ILE A 298 -10.35 -19.09 10.69
CA ILE A 298 -11.15 -20.22 11.16
C ILE A 298 -11.97 -19.77 12.40
N ALA A 299 -11.34 -19.09 13.35
CA ALA A 299 -12.02 -18.57 14.52
C ALA A 299 -13.10 -17.55 14.13
N LEU A 300 -12.78 -16.62 13.22
CA LEU A 300 -13.75 -15.65 12.68
C LEU A 300 -14.96 -16.36 12.05
N ARG A 301 -14.71 -17.40 11.25
CA ARG A 301 -15.74 -18.16 10.54
C ARG A 301 -16.65 -18.99 11.46
N LEU A 302 -16.10 -19.56 12.53
CA LEU A 302 -16.79 -20.54 13.38
C LEU A 302 -17.38 -19.95 14.66
N THR A 303 -16.94 -18.75 15.08
CA THR A 303 -17.41 -18.16 16.35
C THR A 303 -18.82 -17.60 16.19
N PRO A 304 -19.79 -18.06 17.02
CA PRO A 304 -21.14 -17.53 16.99
C PRO A 304 -21.24 -16.15 17.65
N GLY A 305 -22.38 -15.49 17.41
CA GLY A 305 -22.66 -14.16 17.97
C GLY A 305 -22.00 -13.04 17.13
N THR A 306 -22.12 -11.79 17.60
CA THR A 306 -21.71 -10.62 16.84
C THR A 306 -20.56 -9.83 17.48
N VAL A 307 -20.27 -10.05 18.77
CA VAL A 307 -19.27 -9.29 19.54
C VAL A 307 -17.91 -9.99 19.54
N LEU A 308 -17.86 -11.27 19.93
CA LEU A 308 -16.61 -12.02 19.98
C LEU A 308 -15.94 -12.15 18.59
N PRO A 309 -16.68 -12.37 17.48
CA PRO A 309 -16.08 -12.34 16.13
C PRO A 309 -15.39 -11.02 15.76
N LEU A 310 -15.71 -9.87 16.42
CA LEU A 310 -14.99 -8.61 16.20
C LEU A 310 -13.51 -8.72 16.56
N LEU A 311 -13.20 -9.43 17.65
CA LEU A 311 -11.82 -9.73 18.03
C LEU A 311 -11.12 -10.55 16.94
N PHE A 312 -11.78 -11.56 16.39
CA PHE A 312 -11.19 -12.38 15.33
C PHE A 312 -11.10 -11.64 13.99
N ALA A 313 -12.00 -10.68 13.71
CA ALA A 313 -11.85 -9.76 12.59
C ALA A 313 -10.58 -8.90 12.72
N LEU A 314 -10.35 -8.32 13.91
CA LEU A 314 -9.12 -7.56 14.21
C LEU A 314 -7.88 -8.44 14.09
N LEU A 315 -7.87 -9.64 14.66
CA LEU A 315 -6.74 -10.58 14.58
C LEU A 315 -6.49 -11.06 13.16
N THR A 316 -7.53 -11.27 12.35
CA THR A 316 -7.42 -11.62 10.93
C THR A 316 -6.76 -10.48 10.15
N GLY A 317 -7.23 -9.24 10.34
CA GLY A 317 -6.65 -8.06 9.75
C GLY A 317 -5.17 -7.89 10.12
N LEU A 318 -4.84 -8.07 11.39
CA LEU A 318 -3.48 -8.03 11.90
C LEU A 318 -2.61 -9.10 11.23
N ALA A 319 -3.03 -10.37 11.24
CA ALA A 319 -2.25 -11.48 10.71
C ALA A 319 -1.99 -11.35 9.19
N LEU A 320 -3.02 -10.98 8.41
CA LEU A 320 -2.88 -10.78 6.96
C LEU A 320 -1.97 -9.59 6.61
N ASN A 321 -1.80 -8.62 7.50
CA ASN A 321 -0.98 -7.43 7.22
C ASN A 321 0.40 -7.43 7.89
N ILE A 322 0.71 -8.35 8.81
CA ILE A 322 2.09 -8.56 9.30
C ILE A 322 3.09 -8.64 8.14
N PRO A 323 2.87 -9.42 7.05
CA PRO A 323 3.82 -9.52 5.96
C PRO A 323 3.82 -8.33 4.99
N PHE A 324 2.85 -7.42 5.03
CA PHE A 324 2.64 -6.43 3.96
C PHE A 324 3.86 -5.55 3.68
N ALA A 325 4.35 -4.82 4.69
CA ALA A 325 5.56 -3.98 4.55
C ALA A 325 6.81 -4.81 4.24
N VAL A 326 6.88 -6.00 4.82
CA VAL A 326 8.00 -6.93 4.65
C VAL A 326 8.10 -7.44 3.22
N LEU A 327 6.97 -7.77 2.59
CA LEU A 327 6.91 -8.18 1.18
C LEU A 327 7.45 -7.09 0.25
N VAL A 328 7.12 -5.82 0.53
CA VAL A 328 7.63 -4.68 -0.25
C VAL A 328 9.15 -4.58 -0.13
N LYS A 329 9.67 -4.58 1.11
CA LYS A 329 11.11 -4.47 1.36
C LYS A 329 11.86 -5.66 0.79
N LEU A 330 11.40 -6.88 1.08
CA LEU A 330 12.03 -8.12 0.60
C LEU A 330 12.03 -8.18 -0.94
N GLY A 331 10.98 -7.68 -1.58
CA GLY A 331 10.92 -7.55 -3.03
C GLY A 331 12.02 -6.64 -3.58
N GLN A 332 12.28 -5.52 -2.92
CA GLN A 332 13.35 -4.60 -3.28
C GLN A 332 14.74 -5.17 -2.97
N ASP A 333 14.89 -5.97 -1.91
CA ASP A 333 16.14 -6.67 -1.59
C ASP A 333 16.44 -7.81 -2.58
N TYR A 334 15.42 -8.45 -3.16
CA TYR A 334 15.61 -9.41 -4.27
C TYR A 334 15.99 -8.76 -5.59
N LEU A 335 15.55 -7.52 -5.82
CA LEU A 335 15.87 -6.76 -7.04
C LEU A 335 16.62 -5.45 -6.69
N PRO A 336 17.83 -5.53 -6.14
CA PRO A 336 18.58 -4.35 -5.68
C PRO A 336 18.90 -3.38 -6.82
N GLY A 337 19.05 -3.88 -8.04
CA GLY A 337 19.23 -3.04 -9.24
C GLY A 337 17.94 -2.37 -9.73
N ARG A 338 16.76 -2.77 -9.21
CA ARG A 338 15.43 -2.36 -9.73
C ARG A 338 14.39 -2.13 -8.62
N PRO A 339 14.70 -1.32 -7.59
CA PRO A 339 13.80 -1.13 -6.45
C PRO A 339 12.46 -0.48 -6.80
N GLY A 340 12.42 0.35 -7.85
CA GLY A 340 11.18 0.93 -8.36
C GLY A 340 10.29 -0.11 -9.05
N THR A 341 10.88 -1.02 -9.85
CA THR A 341 10.17 -2.16 -10.43
C THR A 341 9.61 -3.07 -9.36
N ALA A 342 10.42 -3.40 -8.33
CA ALA A 342 9.99 -4.21 -7.20
C ALA A 342 8.79 -3.57 -6.47
N ALA A 343 8.86 -2.27 -6.17
CA ALA A 343 7.77 -1.54 -5.54
C ALA A 343 6.51 -1.51 -6.41
N GLY A 344 6.63 -1.24 -7.71
CA GLY A 344 5.51 -1.22 -8.65
C GLY A 344 4.78 -2.57 -8.76
N VAL A 345 5.52 -3.68 -8.65
CA VAL A 345 4.92 -5.03 -8.65
C VAL A 345 4.29 -5.34 -7.28
N THR A 346 4.98 -5.07 -6.17
CA THR A 346 4.52 -5.51 -4.84
C THR A 346 3.45 -4.61 -4.24
N LEU A 347 3.51 -3.29 -4.45
CA LEU A 347 2.49 -2.33 -3.98
C LEU A 347 1.33 -2.18 -4.97
N GLY A 348 1.59 -2.36 -6.26
CA GLY A 348 0.60 -2.13 -7.29
C GLY A 348 0.03 -3.42 -7.87
N LEU A 349 0.76 -4.05 -8.79
CA LEU A 349 0.26 -5.17 -9.56
C LEU A 349 -0.23 -6.33 -8.68
N ALA A 350 0.56 -6.76 -7.69
CA ALA A 350 0.19 -7.88 -6.83
C ALA A 350 -1.06 -7.59 -5.98
N VAL A 351 -1.20 -6.35 -5.51
CA VAL A 351 -2.39 -5.90 -4.76
C VAL A 351 -3.62 -5.94 -5.66
N SER A 352 -3.51 -5.41 -6.86
CA SER A 352 -4.63 -5.33 -7.80
C SER A 352 -5.06 -6.69 -8.36
N VAL A 353 -4.09 -7.56 -8.69
CA VAL A 353 -4.39 -8.93 -9.15
C VAL A 353 -5.10 -9.72 -8.04
N GLY A 354 -4.70 -9.52 -6.77
CA GLY A 354 -5.43 -10.08 -5.63
C GLY A 354 -6.88 -9.61 -5.56
N GLY A 355 -7.15 -8.33 -5.85
CA GLY A 355 -8.49 -7.77 -5.92
C GLY A 355 -9.37 -8.35 -7.04
N LEU A 356 -8.76 -8.82 -8.14
CA LEU A 356 -9.49 -9.51 -9.22
C LEU A 356 -10.09 -10.86 -8.79
N ALA A 357 -9.72 -11.41 -7.64
CA ALA A 357 -10.39 -12.58 -7.08
C ALA A 357 -11.81 -12.26 -6.56
N ALA A 358 -12.16 -10.99 -6.34
CA ALA A 358 -13.45 -10.59 -5.79
C ALA A 358 -14.67 -11.07 -6.61
N PRO A 359 -14.71 -11.04 -7.96
CA PRO A 359 -15.82 -11.59 -8.73
C PRO A 359 -16.01 -13.10 -8.55
N ALA A 360 -14.91 -13.87 -8.46
CA ALA A 360 -14.98 -15.31 -8.20
C ALA A 360 -15.51 -15.60 -6.79
N LEU A 361 -15.09 -14.83 -5.79
CA LEU A 361 -15.62 -14.89 -4.43
C LEU A 361 -17.09 -14.44 -4.39
N GLY A 362 -17.50 -13.48 -5.23
CA GLY A 362 -18.88 -13.07 -5.40
C GLY A 362 -19.78 -14.19 -5.93
N ALA A 363 -19.31 -14.96 -6.92
CA ALA A 363 -20.01 -16.14 -7.41
C ALA A 363 -20.15 -17.20 -6.30
N ALA A 364 -19.09 -17.42 -5.50
CA ALA A 364 -19.16 -18.31 -4.35
C ALA A 364 -20.14 -17.79 -3.27
N ALA A 365 -20.19 -16.46 -3.05
CA ALA A 365 -21.16 -15.86 -2.13
C ALA A 365 -22.61 -16.06 -2.61
N GLN A 366 -22.85 -16.01 -3.90
CA GLN A 366 -24.17 -16.26 -4.48
C GLN A 366 -24.60 -17.72 -4.31
N ALA A 367 -23.69 -18.66 -4.46
CA ALA A 367 -23.98 -20.09 -4.37
C ALA A 367 -24.08 -20.60 -2.91
N TYR A 368 -23.19 -20.13 -2.02
CA TYR A 368 -23.00 -20.67 -0.68
C TYR A 368 -23.18 -19.64 0.45
N GLY A 369 -23.62 -18.42 0.11
CA GLY A 369 -23.71 -17.33 1.07
C GLY A 369 -22.34 -16.74 1.47
N PRO A 370 -22.32 -15.64 2.23
CA PRO A 370 -21.09 -15.02 2.71
C PRO A 370 -20.21 -15.96 3.56
N GLN A 371 -20.82 -16.91 4.30
CA GLN A 371 -20.10 -17.93 5.06
C GLN A 371 -19.27 -18.85 4.16
N GLY A 372 -19.73 -19.14 2.95
CA GLY A 372 -19.00 -19.93 1.96
C GLY A 372 -17.72 -19.21 1.51
N VAL A 373 -17.78 -17.88 1.34
CA VAL A 373 -16.60 -17.07 1.04
C VAL A 373 -15.57 -17.20 2.18
N PHE A 374 -15.99 -17.03 3.46
CA PHE A 374 -15.06 -17.15 4.58
C PHE A 374 -14.48 -18.57 4.72
N THR A 375 -15.22 -19.60 4.32
CA THR A 375 -14.67 -20.97 4.23
C THR A 375 -13.54 -21.07 3.19
N ILE A 376 -13.70 -20.44 2.02
CA ILE A 376 -12.65 -20.37 1.00
C ILE A 376 -11.46 -19.54 1.52
N LEU A 377 -11.74 -18.40 2.17
CA LEU A 377 -10.70 -17.54 2.72
C LEU A 377 -9.81 -18.24 3.75
N CYS A 378 -10.32 -19.23 4.50
CA CYS A 378 -9.50 -20.02 5.41
C CYS A 378 -8.40 -20.83 4.71
N ALA A 379 -8.61 -21.23 3.44
CA ALA A 379 -7.64 -22.01 2.68
C ALA A 379 -6.56 -21.12 2.02
N ILE A 380 -6.88 -19.85 1.72
CA ILE A 380 -5.96 -18.96 0.97
C ILE A 380 -4.63 -18.73 1.72
N PRO A 381 -4.59 -18.45 3.04
CA PRO A 381 -3.32 -18.27 3.74
C PRO A 381 -2.47 -19.55 3.81
N VAL A 382 -3.09 -20.75 3.72
CA VAL A 382 -2.34 -22.01 3.62
C VAL A 382 -1.53 -22.03 2.34
N LEU A 383 -2.11 -21.59 1.21
CA LEU A 383 -1.39 -21.46 -0.06
C LEU A 383 -0.30 -20.39 0.04
N ALA A 384 -0.56 -19.25 0.69
CA ALA A 384 0.45 -18.23 0.92
C ALA A 384 1.61 -18.76 1.77
N LEU A 385 1.33 -19.56 2.81
CA LEU A 385 2.34 -20.23 3.64
C LEU A 385 3.14 -21.22 2.81
N ALA A 386 2.49 -22.09 2.02
CA ALA A 386 3.14 -23.06 1.17
C ALA A 386 4.11 -22.39 0.16
N LEU A 387 3.67 -21.31 -0.50
CA LEU A 387 4.55 -20.51 -1.36
C LEU A 387 5.67 -19.84 -0.54
N GLY A 388 5.37 -19.37 0.66
CA GLY A 388 6.33 -18.74 1.56
C GLY A 388 7.48 -19.65 2.00
N LEU A 389 7.31 -20.99 1.96
CA LEU A 389 8.37 -21.94 2.25
C LEU A 389 9.47 -21.99 1.17
N PHE A 390 9.16 -21.49 -0.04
CA PHE A 390 10.14 -21.39 -1.13
C PHE A 390 10.88 -20.05 -1.16
N LEU A 391 10.55 -19.11 -0.24
CA LEU A 391 11.30 -17.88 -0.10
C LEU A 391 12.65 -18.16 0.56
N THR A 392 13.67 -17.44 0.10
CA THR A 392 15.04 -17.54 0.62
C THR A 392 15.49 -16.18 1.14
N ASP A 393 16.26 -16.15 2.22
CA ASP A 393 16.81 -14.89 2.70
C ASP A 393 17.69 -14.22 1.61
N PRO A 394 17.66 -12.87 1.49
CA PRO A 394 18.47 -12.15 0.51
C PRO A 394 19.97 -12.45 0.65
N ASP A 395 20.45 -12.60 1.88
CA ASP A 395 21.86 -12.82 2.22
C ASP A 395 22.32 -14.28 2.12
N ALA A 396 21.41 -15.23 1.89
CA ALA A 396 21.71 -16.67 1.84
C ALA A 396 22.34 -17.15 0.51
N GLY A 397 22.94 -16.28 -0.27
CA GLY A 397 23.48 -16.59 -1.61
C GLY A 397 24.76 -15.83 -1.98
N GLY A 398 25.50 -15.32 -0.97
CA GLY A 398 26.85 -14.75 -1.16
C GLY A 398 27.93 -15.79 -0.99
#